data_c13dd8cde7d8435b8398b860e56ffdc5
#
_entry.id   c13dd8cde7d8435b8398b860e56ffdc5
#
_cell.length_a   1.000
_cell.length_b   1.000
_cell.length_c   1.000
_cell.angle_alpha   90.00
_cell.angle_beta   90.00
_cell.angle_gamma   90.00
#
_symmetry.space_group_name_H-M   'P 1'
#
loop_
_entity.id
_entity.type
_entity.pdbx_description
1 polymer ?
#
loop_
_entity_poly.entity_id
_entity_poly.type
_entity_poly.pdbx_seq_one_letter_code
_entity_poly.pdbx_strand_id
1 'polypeptide(L)'
;MVIKRVPLMHTGGIYEFRVHNEKLNILASKYAGFINYLNQVFDNCPNSYFLNGPRSSKLKFKLNDLSMYQTTGHEMNDLCRMGLNVNKDRYKTGHSKVQVFMLENDDKTVASEIPIWIKKDELENYNFLFDSNEPLTGHIDILRIENGKIWIWDY
;
A
#
# COMPACT_ATOMS: atom_id res chain seq x y z
N MET A 1 -14.98 -4.90 -14.71
CA MET A 1 -14.28 -3.66 -14.25
C MET A 1 -12.83 -4.04 -14.01
N VAL A 2 -11.91 -3.41 -14.72
CA VAL A 2 -10.49 -3.76 -14.68
C VAL A 2 -9.88 -3.37 -13.33
N ILE A 3 -10.19 -2.16 -12.81
CA ILE A 3 -9.76 -1.71 -11.49
C ILE A 3 -10.94 -1.81 -10.52
N LYS A 4 -10.83 -2.71 -9.54
CA LYS A 4 -11.75 -2.83 -8.41
C LYS A 4 -11.31 -1.84 -7.33
N ARG A 5 -12.26 -1.19 -6.64
CA ARG A 5 -11.97 -0.23 -5.56
C ARG A 5 -12.98 -0.30 -4.44
N VAL A 6 -12.54 0.05 -3.22
CA VAL A 6 -13.39 0.25 -2.05
C VAL A 6 -12.85 1.40 -1.21
N PRO A 7 -13.71 2.34 -0.76
CA PRO A 7 -13.32 3.36 0.20
C PRO A 7 -13.28 2.73 1.60
N LEU A 8 -12.17 2.97 2.31
CA LEU A 8 -11.95 2.52 3.68
C LEU A 8 -11.93 3.74 4.60
N MET A 9 -12.78 3.74 5.62
CA MET A 9 -12.86 4.80 6.64
C MET A 9 -11.87 4.49 7.75
N HIS A 10 -10.68 5.08 7.69
CA HIS A 10 -9.61 4.87 8.66
C HIS A 10 -9.22 6.20 9.34
N THR A 11 -8.49 6.13 10.46
CA THR A 11 -7.97 7.33 11.11
C THR A 11 -7.08 8.11 10.17
N GLY A 12 -7.44 9.35 9.91
CA GLY A 12 -6.76 10.23 8.96
C GLY A 12 -7.55 10.49 7.69
N GLY A 13 -8.63 9.75 7.42
CA GLY A 13 -9.54 10.03 6.31
C GLY A 13 -10.07 8.81 5.57
N ILE A 14 -10.46 9.04 4.34
CA ILE A 14 -10.93 7.99 3.44
C ILE A 14 -9.74 7.55 2.57
N TYR A 15 -9.41 6.26 2.65
CA TYR A 15 -8.39 5.62 1.85
C TYR A 15 -9.06 4.80 0.75
N GLU A 16 -8.70 5.04 -0.47
CA GLU A 16 -9.26 4.35 -1.64
C GLU A 16 -8.38 3.13 -2.00
N PHE A 17 -8.62 2.00 -1.37
CA PHE A 17 -7.96 0.75 -1.76
C PHE A 17 -8.37 0.35 -3.18
N ARG A 18 -7.40 0.10 -4.04
CA ARG A 18 -7.61 -0.24 -5.46
C ARG A 18 -6.75 -1.42 -5.87
N VAL A 19 -7.31 -2.29 -6.71
CA VAL A 19 -6.60 -3.43 -7.32
C VAL A 19 -6.91 -3.51 -8.81
N HIS A 20 -5.88 -3.67 -9.61
CA HIS A 20 -6.00 -3.98 -11.03
C HIS A 20 -6.09 -5.49 -11.23
N ASN A 21 -7.30 -6.02 -11.37
CA ASN A 21 -7.58 -7.47 -11.35
C ASN A 21 -6.80 -8.26 -12.40
N GLU A 22 -6.74 -7.77 -13.64
CA GLU A 22 -6.06 -8.50 -14.73
C GLU A 22 -4.55 -8.60 -14.47
N LYS A 23 -3.89 -7.48 -14.11
CA LYS A 23 -2.46 -7.49 -13.77
C LYS A 23 -2.19 -8.39 -12.56
N LEU A 24 -3.02 -8.32 -11.52
CA LEU A 24 -2.88 -9.17 -10.34
C LEU A 24 -2.93 -10.65 -10.73
N ASN A 25 -3.92 -11.06 -11.52
CA ASN A 25 -4.06 -12.46 -11.95
C ASN A 25 -2.89 -12.95 -12.78
N ILE A 26 -2.34 -12.10 -13.65
CA ILE A 26 -1.20 -12.46 -14.51
C ILE A 26 0.10 -12.49 -13.71
N LEU A 27 0.40 -11.40 -13.00
CA LEU A 27 1.71 -11.20 -12.36
C LEU A 27 1.84 -11.94 -11.03
N ALA A 28 0.74 -12.12 -10.29
CA ALA A 28 0.72 -12.74 -8.97
C ALA A 28 0.24 -14.20 -8.99
N SER A 29 0.08 -14.84 -10.15
CA SER A 29 -0.50 -16.18 -10.27
C SER A 29 0.14 -17.24 -9.35
N LYS A 30 1.42 -17.12 -9.04
CA LYS A 30 2.14 -18.01 -8.12
C LYS A 30 2.05 -17.60 -6.63
N TYR A 31 1.40 -16.49 -6.31
CA TYR A 31 1.29 -15.95 -4.95
C TYR A 31 -0.16 -16.01 -4.43
N ALA A 32 -0.71 -17.20 -4.31
CA ALA A 32 -2.11 -17.40 -3.91
C ALA A 32 -2.45 -16.71 -2.58
N GLY A 33 -1.56 -16.78 -1.58
CA GLY A 33 -1.77 -16.11 -0.29
C GLY A 33 -1.87 -14.59 -0.42
N PHE A 34 -1.07 -13.98 -1.29
CA PHE A 34 -1.13 -12.56 -1.57
C PHE A 34 -2.44 -12.15 -2.25
N ILE A 35 -2.87 -12.91 -3.26
CA ILE A 35 -4.16 -12.69 -3.93
C ILE A 35 -5.31 -12.81 -2.93
N ASN A 36 -5.29 -13.83 -2.08
CA ASN A 36 -6.30 -14.04 -1.05
C ASN A 36 -6.35 -12.88 -0.06
N TYR A 37 -5.20 -12.37 0.37
CA TYR A 37 -5.13 -11.19 1.23
C TYR A 37 -5.79 -9.96 0.61
N LEU A 38 -5.44 -9.62 -0.64
CA LEU A 38 -6.03 -8.47 -1.32
C LEU A 38 -7.56 -8.63 -1.51
N ASN A 39 -8.04 -9.85 -1.77
CA ASN A 39 -9.47 -10.13 -1.85
C ASN A 39 -10.14 -9.99 -0.48
N GLN A 40 -9.51 -10.49 0.60
CA GLN A 40 -10.02 -10.35 1.96
C GLN A 40 -10.22 -8.88 2.35
N VAL A 41 -9.35 -7.97 1.91
CA VAL A 41 -9.50 -6.54 2.18
C VAL A 41 -10.82 -5.99 1.62
N PHE A 42 -11.24 -6.43 0.42
CA PHE A 42 -12.52 -5.99 -0.14
C PHE A 42 -13.73 -6.48 0.64
N ASP A 43 -13.66 -7.71 1.15
CA ASP A 43 -14.80 -8.36 1.75
C ASP A 43 -14.88 -8.13 3.28
N ASN A 44 -13.73 -8.08 3.95
CA ASN A 44 -13.64 -8.13 5.41
C ASN A 44 -12.47 -7.31 5.99
N CYS A 45 -12.22 -6.09 5.49
CA CYS A 45 -11.22 -5.23 6.11
C CYS A 45 -11.60 -4.93 7.57
N PRO A 46 -10.71 -5.19 8.56
CA PRO A 46 -11.01 -4.93 9.97
C PRO A 46 -10.88 -3.42 10.29
N ASN A 47 -11.81 -2.62 9.77
CA ASN A 47 -11.77 -1.15 9.88
C ASN A 47 -11.64 -0.65 11.34
N SER A 48 -12.16 -1.41 12.33
CA SER A 48 -12.03 -1.07 13.75
C SER A 48 -10.57 -0.98 14.21
N TYR A 49 -9.67 -1.81 13.67
CA TYR A 49 -8.23 -1.76 13.99
C TYR A 49 -7.62 -0.41 13.58
N PHE A 50 -8.03 0.10 12.42
CA PHE A 50 -7.54 1.36 11.86
C PHE A 50 -8.13 2.61 12.53
N LEU A 51 -9.22 2.45 13.27
CA LEU A 51 -9.83 3.53 14.03
C LEU A 51 -9.28 3.61 15.46
N ASN A 52 -8.96 2.47 16.06
CA ASN A 52 -8.60 2.36 17.48
C ASN A 52 -7.13 2.06 17.71
N GLY A 53 -6.46 1.38 16.79
CA GLY A 53 -5.09 0.91 16.93
C GLY A 53 -4.03 1.99 16.65
N PRO A 54 -2.79 1.74 17.09
CA PRO A 54 -1.67 2.60 16.78
C PRO A 54 -1.34 2.56 15.28
N ARG A 55 -0.85 3.69 14.75
CA ARG A 55 -0.40 3.79 13.36
C ARG A 55 1.10 3.62 13.24
N SER A 56 1.56 2.86 12.24
CA SER A 56 2.97 2.67 11.93
C SER A 56 3.71 4.00 11.71
N SER A 57 3.07 4.98 11.09
CA SER A 57 3.63 6.33 10.87
C SER A 57 3.92 7.12 12.15
N LYS A 58 3.39 6.69 13.30
CA LYS A 58 3.65 7.30 14.61
C LYS A 58 4.71 6.57 15.42
N LEU A 59 5.20 5.44 14.93
CA LEU A 59 6.26 4.71 15.61
C LEU A 59 7.56 5.51 15.54
N LYS A 60 8.23 5.58 16.69
CA LYS A 60 9.57 6.18 16.81
C LYS A 60 10.58 5.04 16.90
N PHE A 61 11.16 4.65 15.81
CA PHE A 61 12.30 3.72 15.82
C PHE A 61 13.47 4.33 15.06
N LYS A 62 14.66 3.90 15.47
CA LYS A 62 15.88 4.35 14.81
C LYS A 62 16.05 3.56 13.52
N LEU A 63 16.12 4.27 12.40
CA LEU A 63 16.38 3.69 11.09
C LEU A 63 17.85 3.36 10.83
N ASN A 64 18.73 3.60 11.82
CA ASN A 64 20.18 3.47 11.69
C ASN A 64 20.65 2.06 11.29
N ASP A 65 19.83 1.03 11.59
CA ASP A 65 20.14 -0.36 11.27
C ASP A 65 19.60 -0.79 9.90
N LEU A 66 18.92 0.11 9.19
CA LEU A 66 18.42 -0.13 7.86
C LEU A 66 19.42 0.40 6.82
N SER A 67 19.79 -0.47 5.87
CA SER A 67 20.59 -0.06 4.71
C SER A 67 19.74 0.80 3.78
N MET A 68 19.79 2.11 3.96
CA MET A 68 19.11 3.08 3.09
C MET A 68 20.11 3.76 2.16
N TYR A 69 19.73 3.86 0.88
CA TYR A 69 20.56 4.51 -0.14
C TYR A 69 19.75 5.60 -0.82
N GLN A 70 20.34 6.78 -0.94
CA GLN A 70 19.80 7.83 -1.79
C GLN A 70 20.24 7.59 -3.22
N THR A 71 19.28 7.51 -4.15
CA THR A 71 19.53 7.37 -5.59
C THR A 71 18.89 8.53 -6.35
N THR A 72 19.42 8.81 -7.55
CA THR A 72 18.85 9.75 -8.51
C THR A 72 18.43 9.01 -9.78
N GLY A 73 17.48 9.56 -10.53
CA GLY A 73 17.04 8.99 -11.81
C GLY A 73 16.23 7.70 -11.68
N HIS A 74 15.69 7.41 -10.50
CA HIS A 74 14.81 6.25 -10.32
C HIS A 74 13.48 6.47 -11.07
N GLU A 75 12.97 5.42 -11.76
CA GLU A 75 11.73 5.48 -12.56
C GLU A 75 10.51 5.99 -11.78
N MET A 76 10.47 5.80 -10.45
CA MET A 76 9.40 6.29 -9.58
C MET A 76 9.23 7.80 -9.69
N ASN A 77 10.33 8.56 -9.79
CA ASN A 77 10.27 10.01 -9.92
C ASN A 77 9.55 10.44 -11.20
N ASP A 78 9.81 9.73 -12.30
CA ASP A 78 9.17 10.01 -13.59
C ASP A 78 7.70 9.60 -13.57
N LEU A 79 7.37 8.43 -13.03
CA LEU A 79 5.99 7.96 -12.88
C LEU A 79 5.16 8.90 -11.98
N CYS A 80 5.72 9.37 -10.86
CA CYS A 80 5.07 10.34 -9.99
C CYS A 80 4.79 11.66 -10.73
N ARG A 81 5.78 12.21 -11.43
CA ARG A 81 5.64 13.45 -12.20
C ARG A 81 4.59 13.31 -13.30
N MET A 82 4.61 12.20 -14.04
CA MET A 82 3.61 11.89 -15.06
C MET A 82 2.21 11.78 -14.45
N GLY A 83 2.06 11.06 -13.35
CA GLY A 83 0.78 10.90 -12.66
C GLY A 83 0.19 12.20 -12.16
N LEU A 84 1.03 13.07 -11.57
CA LEU A 84 0.62 14.42 -11.14
C LEU A 84 0.13 15.28 -12.31
N ASN A 85 0.78 15.18 -13.46
CA ASN A 85 0.44 15.95 -14.64
C ASN A 85 -0.81 15.42 -15.36
N VAL A 86 -0.82 14.12 -15.69
CA VAL A 86 -1.91 13.49 -16.46
C VAL A 86 -3.23 13.52 -15.69
N ASN A 87 -3.19 13.29 -14.40
CA ASN A 87 -4.38 13.25 -13.53
C ASN A 87 -4.65 14.59 -12.82
N LYS A 88 -4.05 15.68 -13.30
CA LYS A 88 -4.13 17.02 -12.67
C LYS A 88 -5.57 17.40 -12.31
N ASP A 89 -6.49 17.24 -13.24
CA ASP A 89 -7.87 17.66 -13.12
C ASP A 89 -8.84 16.51 -12.76
N ARG A 90 -8.35 15.26 -12.73
CA ARG A 90 -9.19 14.07 -12.40
C ARG A 90 -9.31 13.82 -10.90
N TYR A 91 -8.26 14.12 -10.12
CA TYR A 91 -8.19 13.83 -8.69
C TYR A 91 -7.71 15.04 -7.90
N LYS A 92 -8.20 15.18 -6.65
CA LYS A 92 -7.86 16.30 -5.78
C LYS A 92 -6.47 16.14 -5.14
N THR A 93 -6.14 14.94 -4.67
CA THR A 93 -4.90 14.68 -3.92
C THR A 93 -3.77 14.23 -4.83
N GLY A 94 -2.53 14.56 -4.46
CA GLY A 94 -1.33 14.06 -5.15
C GLY A 94 -1.26 12.54 -5.16
N HIS A 95 -1.53 11.91 -4.00
CA HIS A 95 -1.58 10.45 -3.86
C HIS A 95 -2.53 9.81 -4.90
N SER A 96 -3.79 10.23 -4.93
CA SER A 96 -4.74 9.67 -5.92
C SER A 96 -4.32 9.89 -7.37
N LYS A 97 -3.67 11.03 -7.68
CA LYS A 97 -3.17 11.31 -9.03
C LYS A 97 -2.12 10.30 -9.46
N VAL A 98 -1.15 10.04 -8.60
CA VAL A 98 -0.04 9.12 -8.87
C VAL A 98 -0.52 7.66 -8.86
N GLN A 99 -1.24 7.25 -7.83
CA GLN A 99 -1.71 5.88 -7.66
C GLN A 99 -2.57 5.39 -8.82
N VAL A 100 -3.55 6.21 -9.23
CA VAL A 100 -4.43 5.83 -10.35
C VAL A 100 -3.66 5.85 -11.67
N PHE A 101 -2.77 6.83 -11.88
CA PHE A 101 -1.91 6.84 -13.06
C PHE A 101 -1.09 5.55 -13.17
N MET A 102 -0.47 5.12 -12.07
CA MET A 102 0.35 3.89 -12.06
C MET A 102 -0.50 2.65 -12.28
N LEU A 103 -1.68 2.56 -11.64
CA LEU A 103 -2.59 1.45 -11.88
C LEU A 103 -3.07 1.36 -13.34
N GLU A 104 -3.27 2.49 -14.01
CA GLU A 104 -3.73 2.53 -15.40
C GLU A 104 -2.60 2.33 -16.41
N ASN A 105 -1.39 2.87 -16.16
CA ASN A 105 -0.35 3.03 -17.17
C ASN A 105 0.96 2.27 -16.89
N ASP A 106 1.23 1.85 -15.65
CA ASP A 106 2.40 1.01 -15.32
C ASP A 106 1.97 -0.47 -15.30
N ASP A 107 2.57 -1.26 -16.16
CA ASP A 107 2.26 -2.69 -16.34
C ASP A 107 2.60 -3.55 -15.10
N LYS A 108 3.38 -3.05 -14.17
CA LYS A 108 3.84 -3.73 -12.95
C LYS A 108 3.03 -3.40 -11.71
N THR A 109 2.31 -2.26 -11.69
CA THR A 109 1.51 -1.83 -10.54
C THR A 109 0.20 -2.61 -10.48
N VAL A 110 -0.01 -3.32 -9.37
CA VAL A 110 -1.17 -4.21 -9.16
C VAL A 110 -2.16 -3.68 -8.14
N ALA A 111 -1.71 -2.91 -7.14
CA ALA A 111 -2.58 -2.38 -6.11
C ALA A 111 -2.07 -1.07 -5.52
N SER A 112 -2.96 -0.29 -4.90
CA SER A 112 -2.64 0.95 -4.18
C SER A 112 -3.49 1.12 -2.92
N GLU A 113 -2.97 1.89 -1.94
CA GLU A 113 -3.58 2.14 -0.62
C GLU A 113 -3.96 0.84 0.09
N ILE A 114 -3.03 -0.10 0.15
CA ILE A 114 -3.28 -1.41 0.72
C ILE A 114 -3.21 -1.31 2.24
N PRO A 115 -4.32 -1.52 2.97
CA PRO A 115 -4.29 -1.56 4.42
C PRO A 115 -3.49 -2.77 4.88
N ILE A 116 -2.66 -2.57 5.89
CA ILE A 116 -1.90 -3.64 6.56
C ILE A 116 -2.08 -3.51 8.06
N TRP A 117 -2.11 -4.63 8.75
CA TRP A 117 -2.19 -4.67 10.21
C TRP A 117 -1.43 -5.87 10.75
N ILE A 118 -0.94 -5.74 11.97
CA ILE A 118 -0.26 -6.81 12.69
C ILE A 118 -0.51 -6.69 14.18
N LYS A 119 -0.80 -7.81 14.84
CA LYS A 119 -0.95 -7.86 16.28
C LYS A 119 0.41 -7.94 16.96
N LYS A 120 0.46 -7.53 18.23
CA LYS A 120 1.69 -7.50 19.02
C LYS A 120 2.33 -8.89 19.15
N ASP A 121 1.51 -9.93 19.32
CA ASP A 121 1.94 -11.32 19.43
C ASP A 121 2.46 -11.93 18.11
N GLU A 122 2.09 -11.33 16.97
CA GLU A 122 2.58 -11.74 15.65
C GLU A 122 3.95 -11.12 15.30
N LEU A 123 4.41 -10.13 16.06
CA LEU A 123 5.68 -9.40 15.80
C LEU A 123 6.92 -10.11 16.36
N GLU A 124 6.79 -11.24 17.03
CA GLU A 124 7.91 -12.02 17.59
C GLU A 124 8.99 -11.14 18.26
N ASN A 125 10.11 -10.90 17.56
CA ASN A 125 11.26 -10.15 18.05
C ASN A 125 11.06 -8.63 18.07
N TYR A 126 9.96 -8.10 17.54
CA TYR A 126 9.69 -6.68 17.42
C TYR A 126 8.51 -6.20 18.26
N ASN A 127 8.02 -7.01 19.19
CA ASN A 127 6.88 -6.69 20.06
C ASN A 127 7.11 -5.48 20.97
N PHE A 128 8.35 -5.02 21.10
CA PHE A 128 8.73 -3.81 21.85
C PHE A 128 8.49 -2.51 21.08
N LEU A 129 8.21 -2.57 19.77
CA LEU A 129 8.05 -1.36 18.94
C LEU A 129 6.82 -0.54 19.30
N PHE A 130 5.80 -1.18 19.85
CA PHE A 130 4.61 -0.50 20.33
C PHE A 130 3.99 -1.24 21.53
N ASP A 131 3.28 -0.49 22.37
CA ASP A 131 2.56 -1.03 23.52
C ASP A 131 1.06 -0.72 23.37
N SER A 132 0.33 -1.70 22.85
CA SER A 132 -1.10 -1.61 22.63
C SER A 132 -1.69 -3.01 22.52
N ASN A 133 -2.91 -3.18 23.04
CA ASN A 133 -3.70 -4.39 22.83
C ASN A 133 -4.35 -4.40 21.44
N GLU A 134 -4.45 -3.24 20.81
CA GLU A 134 -4.94 -3.11 19.44
C GLU A 134 -3.83 -3.33 18.43
N PRO A 135 -4.12 -3.91 17.25
CA PRO A 135 -3.15 -4.14 16.21
C PRO A 135 -2.48 -2.85 15.73
N LEU A 136 -1.19 -2.94 15.39
CA LEU A 136 -0.50 -1.88 14.67
C LEU A 136 -0.99 -1.84 13.24
N THR A 137 -1.33 -0.66 12.74
CA THR A 137 -1.91 -0.48 11.41
C THR A 137 -1.08 0.44 10.52
N GLY A 138 -1.20 0.26 9.23
CA GLY A 138 -0.57 1.11 8.21
C GLY A 138 -1.22 0.94 6.85
N HIS A 139 -0.70 1.69 5.88
CA HIS A 139 -1.06 1.55 4.48
C HIS A 139 0.22 1.49 3.64
N ILE A 140 0.18 0.69 2.60
CA ILE A 140 1.21 0.67 1.56
C ILE A 140 0.66 1.49 0.39
N ASP A 141 1.39 2.51 -0.05
CA ASP A 141 0.95 3.38 -1.13
C ASP A 141 0.77 2.63 -2.44
N ILE A 142 1.78 1.85 -2.83
CA ILE A 142 1.80 1.15 -4.11
C ILE A 142 2.45 -0.23 -3.96
N LEU A 143 1.82 -1.24 -4.55
CA LEU A 143 2.39 -2.57 -4.75
C LEU A 143 2.65 -2.81 -6.24
N ARG A 144 3.87 -3.22 -6.55
CA ARG A 144 4.30 -3.62 -7.89
C ARG A 144 4.79 -5.06 -7.89
N ILE A 145 4.62 -5.75 -9.01
CA ILE A 145 5.19 -7.07 -9.23
C ILE A 145 6.09 -7.01 -10.45
N GLU A 146 7.37 -7.25 -10.25
CA GLU A 146 8.38 -7.22 -11.29
C GLU A 146 9.37 -8.37 -11.11
N ASN A 147 9.67 -9.08 -12.21
CA ASN A 147 10.61 -10.23 -12.21
C ASN A 147 10.29 -11.28 -11.14
N GLY A 148 8.99 -11.50 -10.90
CA GLY A 148 8.52 -12.44 -9.90
C GLY A 148 8.82 -12.03 -8.46
N LYS A 149 9.00 -10.75 -8.17
CA LYS A 149 9.15 -10.18 -6.83
C LYS A 149 8.05 -9.16 -6.56
N ILE A 150 7.61 -9.10 -5.32
CA ILE A 150 6.68 -8.06 -4.84
C ILE A 150 7.50 -6.90 -4.32
N TRP A 151 7.23 -5.70 -4.84
CA TRP A 151 7.87 -4.45 -4.44
C TRP A 151 6.87 -3.55 -3.74
N ILE A 152 7.29 -3.00 -2.62
CA ILE A 152 6.53 -1.99 -1.86
C ILE A 152 7.14 -0.63 -2.17
N TRP A 153 6.31 0.29 -2.65
CA TRP A 153 6.72 1.66 -2.93
C TRP A 153 5.89 2.64 -2.09
N ASP A 154 6.60 3.59 -1.49
CA ASP A 154 6.07 4.70 -0.69
C ASP A 154 6.67 6.01 -1.24
N TYR A 155 5.91 7.09 -1.31
CA TYR A 155 6.33 8.36 -1.93
C TYR A 155 5.71 9.60 -1.28
#